data_bf2090ddbd08adc39f9c23a5f1ea1adb
#
_entry.id   bf2090ddbd08adc39f9c23a5f1ea1adb
#
_cell.length_a   1.000
_cell.length_b   1.000
_cell.length_c   1.000
_cell.angle_alpha   90.00
_cell.angle_beta   90.00
_cell.angle_gamma   90.00
#
_symmetry.space_group_name_H-M   'P 1'
#
loop_
_entity.id
_entity.type
_entity.pdbx_description
1 polymer ?
#
loop_
_entity_poly.entity_id
_entity_poly.type
_entity_poly.pdbx_seq_one_letter_code
_entity_poly.pdbx_strand_id
1 'polypeptide(L)'
;MKPLSDILKQVKTSAAVRLLEKDVKDLKENFNDIMEYLRKRISTNANQKTEVIQSIRSMRKSIDDHLNKIEQQLLIDLETKHSKLKSEMETLLREVDKRVKQIRKLLNEFSNMTKYATELQTYVGLTEIEKITSIEAEDIKRGPNLKERNFHMTTSPTLASILRDVELCGEITVDTRPCNVLANAGRADQAQYLVPIPTIDQIKPSFSNTLKVPEGKQRGVVECCILTDGNFLTLDQVHMGLLMFRNDGTFIRYIVSFKEEPTSVCFVKDDTVAVSFYIACEVVLVDIGKSQIDRRFEFPTVLCSGVSSDGQVLVISNPLDENIIVMNLLDESKQILKGIYVHRLSLVKGNIYCTSFFDNTISCYQLCGELLWKFKHQDIDQPRGIALDKHGFIYVACRKSNKIVVVASDGKSSRTVLNQDSGIKTPQAIAIDVKSGIVLVLSQTDGVDSLLFKL
;
A
#
# COMPACT_ATOMS: atom_id res chain seq x y z
N MET A 1 -16.09 52.36 64.72
CA MET A 1 -15.28 51.93 63.57
C MET A 1 -14.17 51.06 64.12
N LYS A 2 -14.00 49.84 63.58
CA LYS A 2 -12.85 49.00 63.97
C LYS A 2 -11.59 49.62 63.40
N PRO A 3 -10.44 49.59 64.12
CA PRO A 3 -9.19 50.13 63.64
C PRO A 3 -8.76 49.40 62.36
N LEU A 4 -8.16 50.09 61.41
CA LEU A 4 -7.67 49.55 60.11
C LEU A 4 -6.67 48.37 60.33
N SER A 5 -5.90 48.44 61.43
CA SER A 5 -4.98 47.34 61.85
C SER A 5 -5.70 46.03 62.13
N ASP A 6 -6.92 46.06 62.70
CA ASP A 6 -7.70 44.87 63.01
C ASP A 6 -8.34 44.25 61.76
N ILE A 7 -8.76 45.10 60.80
CA ILE A 7 -9.29 44.70 59.53
C ILE A 7 -8.17 44.02 58.70
N LEU A 8 -7.01 44.63 58.68
CA LEU A 8 -5.84 44.05 57.98
C LEU A 8 -5.36 42.68 58.56
N LYS A 9 -5.43 42.55 59.93
CA LYS A 9 -5.17 41.24 60.55
C LYS A 9 -6.22 40.20 60.22
N GLN A 10 -7.52 40.60 60.17
CA GLN A 10 -8.56 39.63 59.72
C GLN A 10 -8.44 39.22 58.25
N VAL A 11 -7.97 40.11 57.39
CA VAL A 11 -7.70 39.76 55.97
C VAL A 11 -6.55 38.77 55.88
N LYS A 12 -5.45 38.97 56.58
CA LYS A 12 -4.30 38.07 56.60
C LYS A 12 -4.61 36.64 57.11
N THR A 13 -5.60 36.51 58.00
CA THR A 13 -6.03 35.22 58.57
C THR A 13 -7.30 34.68 57.91
N SER A 14 -7.80 35.36 56.88
CA SER A 14 -9.04 34.98 56.19
C SER A 14 -8.91 33.61 55.48
N ALA A 15 -10.03 32.90 55.39
CA ALA A 15 -10.10 31.63 54.65
C ALA A 15 -9.68 31.81 53.16
N ALA A 16 -9.91 32.99 52.58
CA ALA A 16 -9.53 33.31 51.22
C ALA A 16 -8.00 33.36 51.01
N VAL A 17 -7.22 33.92 51.99
CA VAL A 17 -5.76 33.94 51.91
C VAL A 17 -5.19 32.53 52.03
N ARG A 18 -5.73 31.69 52.93
CA ARG A 18 -5.32 30.29 53.07
C ARG A 18 -5.65 29.47 51.84
N LEU A 19 -6.78 29.73 51.20
CA LEU A 19 -7.17 29.05 49.95
C LEU A 19 -6.22 29.44 48.82
N LEU A 20 -5.91 30.74 48.68
CA LEU A 20 -4.97 31.24 47.67
C LEU A 20 -3.55 30.67 47.87
N GLU A 21 -3.10 30.58 49.13
CA GLU A 21 -1.78 29.99 49.48
C GLU A 21 -1.73 28.49 49.11
N LYS A 22 -2.84 27.76 49.29
CA LYS A 22 -2.99 26.39 48.86
C LYS A 22 -2.97 26.28 47.34
N ASP A 23 -3.75 27.10 46.62
CA ASP A 23 -3.80 27.09 45.15
C ASP A 23 -2.44 27.39 44.53
N VAL A 24 -1.66 28.34 45.10
CA VAL A 24 -0.29 28.63 44.65
C VAL A 24 0.66 27.43 44.88
N LYS A 25 0.47 26.70 45.99
CA LYS A 25 1.25 25.54 46.31
C LYS A 25 0.95 24.36 45.35
N ASP A 26 -0.33 24.13 45.07
CA ASP A 26 -0.81 23.12 44.13
C ASP A 26 -0.31 23.44 42.71
N LEU A 27 -0.34 24.71 42.29
CA LEU A 27 0.24 25.17 41.02
C LEU A 27 1.74 24.89 40.93
N LYS A 28 2.51 25.12 42.00
CA LYS A 28 3.94 24.82 42.03
C LYS A 28 4.22 23.34 41.89
N GLU A 29 3.44 22.47 42.54
CA GLU A 29 3.56 21.03 42.42
C GLU A 29 3.25 20.59 40.98
N ASN A 30 2.17 21.07 40.39
CA ASN A 30 1.81 20.78 38.99
C ASN A 30 2.92 21.18 37.99
N PHE A 31 3.56 22.35 38.19
CA PHE A 31 4.70 22.74 37.35
C PHE A 31 5.92 21.84 37.52
N ASN A 32 6.18 21.35 38.73
CA ASN A 32 7.26 20.41 38.97
C ASN A 32 7.00 19.06 38.24
N ASP A 33 5.78 18.56 38.29
CA ASP A 33 5.39 17.33 37.60
C ASP A 33 5.52 17.47 36.07
N ILE A 34 5.11 18.64 35.53
CA ILE A 34 5.32 18.93 34.10
C ILE A 34 6.81 18.96 33.75
N MET A 35 7.64 19.57 34.59
CA MET A 35 9.10 19.61 34.37
C MET A 35 9.72 18.20 34.38
N GLU A 36 9.32 17.35 35.31
CA GLU A 36 9.80 15.98 35.40
C GLU A 36 9.38 15.16 34.17
N TYR A 37 8.13 15.28 33.77
CA TYR A 37 7.61 14.67 32.54
C TYR A 37 8.41 15.11 31.31
N LEU A 38 8.66 16.41 31.14
CA LEU A 38 9.41 16.93 29.99
C LEU A 38 10.86 16.41 29.98
N ARG A 39 11.53 16.34 31.12
CA ARG A 39 12.89 15.77 31.24
C ARG A 39 12.90 14.31 30.81
N LYS A 40 11.94 13.51 31.28
CA LYS A 40 11.80 12.10 30.90
C LYS A 40 11.53 11.97 29.40
N ARG A 41 10.70 12.84 28.85
CA ARG A 41 10.36 12.85 27.43
C ARG A 41 11.55 13.20 26.53
N ILE A 42 12.37 14.18 26.94
CA ILE A 42 13.61 14.54 26.24
C ILE A 42 14.57 13.33 26.20
N SER A 43 14.74 12.63 27.32
CA SER A 43 15.58 11.41 27.37
C SER A 43 15.04 10.31 26.47
N THR A 44 13.73 10.07 26.49
CA THR A 44 13.09 9.07 25.61
C THR A 44 13.28 9.42 24.14
N ASN A 45 13.09 10.68 23.74
CA ASN A 45 13.30 11.12 22.36
C ASN A 45 14.76 10.96 21.90
N ALA A 46 15.73 11.17 22.81
CA ALA A 46 17.14 10.94 22.51
C ALA A 46 17.44 9.45 22.22
N ASN A 47 16.83 8.55 22.99
CA ASN A 47 16.94 7.10 22.75
C ASN A 47 16.28 6.70 21.43
N GLN A 48 15.06 7.17 21.16
CA GLN A 48 14.36 6.93 19.91
C GLN A 48 15.14 7.42 18.67
N LYS A 49 15.77 8.61 18.78
CA LYS A 49 16.69 9.10 17.75
C LYS A 49 17.82 8.11 17.46
N THR A 50 18.42 7.55 18.52
CA THR A 50 19.52 6.57 18.39
C THR A 50 19.04 5.28 17.73
N GLU A 51 17.86 4.78 18.10
CA GLU A 51 17.23 3.60 17.50
C GLU A 51 16.94 3.79 16.01
N VAL A 52 16.40 4.97 15.62
CA VAL A 52 16.15 5.31 14.22
C VAL A 52 17.46 5.36 13.42
N ILE A 53 18.52 5.98 13.95
CA ILE A 53 19.83 6.01 13.31
C ILE A 53 20.37 4.58 13.11
N GLN A 54 20.23 3.72 14.09
CA GLN A 54 20.66 2.33 14.01
C GLN A 54 19.86 1.54 12.96
N SER A 55 18.54 1.77 12.89
CA SER A 55 17.67 1.17 11.88
C SER A 55 18.07 1.60 10.45
N ILE A 56 18.34 2.89 10.23
CA ILE A 56 18.83 3.40 8.93
C ILE A 56 20.15 2.72 8.53
N ARG A 57 21.10 2.58 9.47
CA ARG A 57 22.38 1.92 9.20
C ARG A 57 22.22 0.44 8.90
N SER A 58 21.33 -0.26 9.60
CA SER A 58 21.07 -1.68 9.36
C SER A 58 20.39 -1.91 8.00
N MET A 59 19.47 -1.04 7.62
CA MET A 59 18.82 -1.07 6.29
C MET A 59 19.86 -0.88 5.18
N ARG A 60 20.73 0.12 5.29
CA ARG A 60 21.81 0.34 4.32
C ARG A 60 22.68 -0.90 4.18
N LYS A 61 23.12 -1.47 5.30
CA LYS A 61 23.95 -2.68 5.29
C LYS A 61 23.24 -3.84 4.59
N SER A 62 21.96 -4.04 4.85
CA SER A 62 21.16 -5.09 4.20
C SER A 62 21.09 -4.90 2.68
N ILE A 63 20.94 -3.65 2.21
CA ILE A 63 20.95 -3.31 0.77
C ILE A 63 22.33 -3.62 0.17
N ASP A 64 23.41 -3.16 0.81
CA ASP A 64 24.78 -3.38 0.35
C ASP A 64 25.10 -4.90 0.27
N ASP A 65 24.71 -5.67 1.29
CA ASP A 65 24.88 -7.13 1.32
C ASP A 65 24.09 -7.83 0.18
N HIS A 66 22.89 -7.34 -0.11
CA HIS A 66 22.07 -7.89 -1.20
C HIS A 66 22.67 -7.56 -2.58
N LEU A 67 23.12 -6.34 -2.80
CA LEU A 67 23.78 -5.93 -4.04
C LEU A 67 25.08 -6.70 -4.27
N ASN A 68 25.90 -6.88 -3.26
CA ASN A 68 27.11 -7.68 -3.31
C ASN A 68 26.80 -9.15 -3.70
N LYS A 69 25.73 -9.71 -3.18
CA LYS A 69 25.30 -11.08 -3.54
C LYS A 69 24.90 -11.19 -5.00
N ILE A 70 24.15 -10.20 -5.52
CA ILE A 70 23.75 -10.16 -6.95
C ILE A 70 24.98 -10.02 -7.84
N GLU A 71 25.91 -9.13 -7.49
CA GLU A 71 27.17 -8.92 -8.21
C GLU A 71 27.97 -10.23 -8.29
N GLN A 72 28.16 -10.92 -7.16
CA GLN A 72 28.87 -12.19 -7.12
C GLN A 72 28.22 -13.24 -8.02
N GLN A 73 26.88 -13.31 -8.00
CA GLN A 73 26.14 -14.24 -8.85
C GLN A 73 26.36 -13.96 -10.34
N LEU A 74 26.36 -12.69 -10.74
CA LEU A 74 26.62 -12.27 -12.12
C LEU A 74 28.05 -12.60 -12.57
N LEU A 75 29.04 -12.39 -11.69
CA LEU A 75 30.44 -12.72 -11.97
C LEU A 75 30.64 -14.22 -12.15
N ILE A 76 30.02 -15.06 -11.33
CA ILE A 76 30.05 -16.52 -11.46
C ILE A 76 29.41 -16.98 -12.79
N ASP A 77 28.26 -16.38 -13.16
CA ASP A 77 27.59 -16.71 -14.43
C ASP A 77 28.45 -16.30 -15.64
N LEU A 78 29.07 -15.13 -15.59
CA LEU A 78 30.00 -14.66 -16.61
C LEU A 78 31.19 -15.60 -16.78
N GLU A 79 31.85 -16.00 -15.68
CA GLU A 79 32.99 -16.92 -15.73
C GLU A 79 32.60 -18.28 -16.28
N THR A 80 31.43 -18.79 -15.90
CA THR A 80 30.90 -20.05 -16.40
C THR A 80 30.69 -20.01 -17.93
N LYS A 81 30.08 -18.95 -18.43
CA LYS A 81 29.81 -18.71 -19.84
C LYS A 81 31.12 -18.54 -20.63
N HIS A 82 32.08 -17.77 -20.05
CA HIS A 82 33.41 -17.58 -20.65
C HIS A 82 34.16 -18.89 -20.77
N SER A 83 34.23 -19.70 -19.72
CA SER A 83 34.92 -21.00 -19.71
C SER A 83 34.33 -21.97 -20.74
N LYS A 84 32.98 -21.99 -20.84
CA LYS A 84 32.30 -22.80 -21.85
C LYS A 84 32.63 -22.36 -23.27
N LEU A 85 32.55 -21.07 -23.55
CA LEU A 85 32.85 -20.50 -24.86
C LEU A 85 34.31 -20.73 -25.27
N LYS A 86 35.24 -20.54 -24.31
CA LYS A 86 36.67 -20.84 -24.51
C LYS A 86 36.92 -22.30 -24.88
N SER A 87 36.31 -23.24 -24.16
CA SER A 87 36.42 -24.69 -24.43
C SER A 87 35.88 -25.05 -25.82
N GLU A 88 34.75 -24.47 -26.24
CA GLU A 88 34.18 -24.64 -27.59
C GLU A 88 35.14 -24.12 -28.66
N MET A 89 35.71 -22.94 -28.49
CA MET A 89 36.68 -22.32 -29.42
C MET A 89 37.97 -23.11 -29.49
N GLU A 90 38.51 -23.59 -28.37
CA GLU A 90 39.69 -24.44 -28.34
C GLU A 90 39.50 -25.78 -29.05
N THR A 91 38.28 -26.32 -29.00
CA THR A 91 37.92 -27.56 -29.71
C THR A 91 37.87 -27.31 -31.20
N LEU A 92 37.26 -26.23 -31.67
CA LEU A 92 37.26 -25.83 -33.07
C LEU A 92 38.69 -25.54 -33.59
N LEU A 93 39.50 -24.86 -32.80
CA LEU A 93 40.90 -24.60 -33.15
C LEU A 93 41.70 -25.88 -33.37
N ARG A 94 41.55 -26.86 -32.48
CA ARG A 94 42.21 -28.18 -32.62
C ARG A 94 41.75 -28.92 -33.89
N GLU A 95 40.48 -28.81 -34.24
CA GLU A 95 39.94 -29.45 -35.45
C GLU A 95 40.50 -28.81 -36.73
N VAL A 96 40.54 -27.45 -36.76
CA VAL A 96 41.17 -26.72 -37.88
C VAL A 96 42.64 -27.01 -37.96
N ASP A 97 43.42 -27.06 -36.88
CA ASP A 97 44.85 -27.41 -36.89
C ASP A 97 45.08 -28.81 -37.42
N LYS A 98 44.26 -29.76 -37.09
CA LYS A 98 44.30 -31.14 -37.66
C LYS A 98 44.12 -31.11 -39.19
N ARG A 99 43.16 -30.35 -39.69
CA ARG A 99 42.92 -30.20 -41.14
C ARG A 99 44.09 -29.51 -41.84
N VAL A 100 44.65 -28.46 -41.25
CA VAL A 100 45.86 -27.78 -41.78
C VAL A 100 47.02 -28.76 -41.89
N LYS A 101 47.26 -29.63 -40.93
CA LYS A 101 48.28 -30.66 -40.97
C LYS A 101 48.07 -31.68 -42.12
N GLN A 102 46.80 -32.06 -42.33
CA GLN A 102 46.43 -32.97 -43.45
C GLN A 102 46.71 -32.29 -44.81
N ILE A 103 46.31 -31.05 -44.99
CA ILE A 103 46.57 -30.31 -46.22
C ILE A 103 48.09 -30.16 -46.47
N ARG A 104 48.87 -29.87 -45.44
CA ARG A 104 50.36 -29.80 -45.58
C ARG A 104 50.97 -31.14 -46.04
N LYS A 105 50.44 -32.26 -45.53
CA LYS A 105 50.85 -33.56 -45.93
C LYS A 105 50.54 -33.82 -47.42
N LEU A 106 49.32 -33.46 -47.84
CA LEU A 106 48.90 -33.57 -49.25
C LEU A 106 49.77 -32.71 -50.19
N LEU A 107 50.13 -31.50 -49.80
CA LEU A 107 51.03 -30.61 -50.52
C LEU A 107 52.42 -31.22 -50.69
N ASN A 108 52.98 -31.90 -49.68
CA ASN A 108 54.24 -32.56 -49.74
C ASN A 108 54.19 -33.83 -50.70
N GLU A 109 53.10 -34.57 -50.57
CA GLU A 109 52.85 -35.73 -51.45
C GLU A 109 52.72 -35.29 -52.91
N PHE A 110 51.98 -34.24 -53.19
CA PHE A 110 51.86 -33.59 -54.50
C PHE A 110 53.22 -33.19 -55.06
N SER A 111 54.03 -32.47 -54.25
CA SER A 111 55.37 -32.02 -54.65
C SER A 111 56.32 -33.17 -54.96
N ASN A 112 56.25 -34.24 -54.19
CA ASN A 112 57.08 -35.40 -54.43
C ASN A 112 56.64 -36.17 -55.70
N MET A 113 55.33 -36.30 -55.88
CA MET A 113 54.77 -36.94 -57.05
C MET A 113 55.12 -36.27 -58.36
N THR A 114 55.00 -34.89 -58.40
CA THR A 114 55.36 -34.14 -59.61
C THR A 114 56.87 -34.13 -59.93
N LYS A 115 57.73 -34.44 -58.95
CA LYS A 115 59.21 -34.51 -59.18
C LYS A 115 59.70 -35.89 -59.53
N TYR A 116 59.08 -36.98 -59.05
CA TYR A 116 59.70 -38.28 -59.09
C TYR A 116 58.80 -39.43 -59.66
N ALA A 117 57.48 -39.17 -59.86
CA ALA A 117 56.58 -40.20 -60.35
C ALA A 117 56.56 -40.31 -61.91
N THR A 118 56.18 -41.46 -62.40
CA THR A 118 55.88 -41.67 -63.82
C THR A 118 54.61 -40.95 -64.24
N GLU A 119 54.40 -40.73 -65.55
CA GLU A 119 53.20 -40.01 -66.05
C GLU A 119 51.90 -40.70 -65.61
N LEU A 120 51.83 -42.05 -65.62
CA LEU A 120 50.66 -42.78 -65.16
C LEU A 120 50.44 -42.67 -63.66
N GLN A 121 51.51 -42.77 -62.88
CA GLN A 121 51.41 -42.58 -61.41
C GLN A 121 50.99 -41.16 -61.07
N THR A 122 51.45 -40.14 -61.78
CA THR A 122 51.08 -38.74 -61.64
C THR A 122 49.61 -38.54 -61.96
N TYR A 123 49.12 -39.18 -63.08
CA TYR A 123 47.70 -39.09 -63.44
C TYR A 123 46.76 -39.61 -62.33
N VAL A 124 47.03 -40.84 -61.84
CA VAL A 124 46.24 -41.49 -60.81
C VAL A 124 46.28 -40.69 -59.49
N GLY A 125 47.48 -40.25 -59.10
CA GLY A 125 47.63 -39.49 -57.88
C GLY A 125 47.00 -38.07 -57.93
N LEU A 126 47.01 -37.39 -59.08
CA LEU A 126 46.31 -36.12 -59.28
C LEU A 126 44.80 -36.28 -59.09
N THR A 127 44.21 -37.33 -59.61
CA THR A 127 42.79 -37.62 -59.52
C THR A 127 42.35 -37.81 -58.02
N GLU A 128 43.22 -38.45 -57.25
CA GLU A 128 42.95 -38.69 -55.82
C GLU A 128 43.11 -37.38 -54.97
N ILE A 129 44.17 -36.62 -55.28
CA ILE A 129 44.39 -35.32 -54.64
C ILE A 129 43.27 -34.34 -54.99
N GLU A 130 42.83 -34.31 -56.26
CA GLU A 130 41.72 -33.44 -56.70
C GLU A 130 40.39 -33.80 -55.96
N LYS A 131 40.14 -35.09 -55.79
CA LYS A 131 38.98 -35.55 -55.03
C LYS A 131 39.01 -35.08 -53.56
N ILE A 132 40.15 -35.24 -52.88
CA ILE A 132 40.33 -34.83 -51.48
C ILE A 132 40.25 -33.31 -51.35
N THR A 133 40.92 -32.55 -52.25
CA THR A 133 40.90 -31.09 -52.23
C THR A 133 39.52 -30.53 -52.52
N SER A 134 38.72 -31.17 -53.38
CA SER A 134 37.36 -30.79 -53.68
C SER A 134 36.45 -30.96 -52.44
N ILE A 135 36.58 -32.06 -51.69
CA ILE A 135 35.85 -32.34 -50.48
C ILE A 135 36.20 -31.29 -49.40
N GLU A 136 37.49 -31.03 -49.18
CA GLU A 136 37.93 -30.01 -48.19
C GLU A 136 37.53 -28.61 -48.61
N ALA A 137 37.53 -28.27 -49.92
CA ALA A 137 37.07 -26.99 -50.43
C ALA A 137 35.55 -26.79 -50.24
N GLU A 138 34.75 -27.85 -50.40
CA GLU A 138 33.32 -27.81 -50.09
C GLU A 138 33.05 -27.63 -48.57
N ASP A 139 33.81 -28.31 -47.73
CA ASP A 139 33.72 -28.19 -46.29
C ASP A 139 34.10 -26.79 -45.82
N ILE A 140 35.11 -26.16 -46.44
CA ILE A 140 35.47 -24.75 -46.18
C ILE A 140 34.36 -23.80 -46.66
N LYS A 141 33.77 -24.05 -47.85
CA LYS A 141 32.63 -23.28 -48.38
C LYS A 141 31.36 -23.37 -47.52
N ARG A 142 31.10 -24.56 -46.99
CA ARG A 142 30.01 -24.72 -45.99
C ARG A 142 30.29 -24.00 -44.69
N GLY A 143 31.54 -23.60 -44.47
CA GLY A 143 32.07 -22.84 -43.34
C GLY A 143 32.04 -23.62 -42.03
N PRO A 144 33.08 -23.62 -41.22
CA PRO A 144 32.89 -23.87 -39.80
C PRO A 144 31.89 -22.84 -39.31
N ASN A 145 30.97 -23.24 -38.46
CA ASN A 145 29.91 -22.36 -37.87
C ASN A 145 30.55 -21.30 -36.98
N LEU A 146 31.45 -20.50 -37.59
CA LEU A 146 32.17 -19.38 -36.95
C LEU A 146 31.17 -18.24 -36.76
N LYS A 147 30.47 -18.27 -35.61
CA LYS A 147 29.64 -17.15 -35.18
C LYS A 147 30.47 -16.26 -34.26
N GLU A 148 30.52 -14.99 -34.56
CA GLU A 148 31.05 -14.02 -33.64
C GLU A 148 30.16 -13.98 -32.39
N ARG A 149 30.75 -14.21 -31.22
CA ARG A 149 30.03 -14.28 -29.94
C ARG A 149 30.62 -13.27 -28.99
N ASN A 150 29.82 -12.25 -28.63
CA ASN A 150 30.21 -11.18 -27.76
C ASN A 150 29.41 -11.26 -26.44
N PHE A 151 30.05 -10.85 -25.35
CA PHE A 151 29.38 -10.71 -24.07
C PHE A 151 28.70 -9.34 -24.01
N HIS A 152 27.41 -9.32 -23.72
CA HIS A 152 26.66 -8.09 -23.45
C HIS A 152 25.97 -8.23 -22.10
N MET A 153 26.11 -7.22 -21.25
CA MET A 153 25.35 -7.09 -20.02
C MET A 153 24.15 -6.17 -20.28
N THR A 154 22.96 -6.68 -20.01
CA THR A 154 21.73 -5.87 -20.03
C THR A 154 21.30 -5.64 -18.59
N THR A 155 21.22 -4.39 -18.16
CA THR A 155 20.72 -4.04 -16.83
C THR A 155 19.26 -4.40 -16.72
N SER A 156 18.85 -5.00 -15.60
CA SER A 156 17.44 -5.29 -15.33
C SER A 156 16.63 -3.98 -15.36
N PRO A 157 15.49 -3.92 -16.09
CA PRO A 157 14.63 -2.75 -16.11
C PRO A 157 14.21 -2.31 -14.69
N THR A 158 13.97 -3.27 -13.81
CA THR A 158 13.62 -3.02 -12.40
C THR A 158 14.76 -2.36 -11.64
N LEU A 159 16.01 -2.76 -11.87
CA LEU A 159 17.17 -2.12 -11.23
C LEU A 159 17.41 -0.72 -11.79
N ALA A 160 17.18 -0.53 -13.08
CA ALA A 160 17.32 0.75 -13.73
C ALA A 160 16.25 1.77 -13.30
N SER A 161 15.02 1.31 -12.98
CA SER A 161 13.97 2.16 -12.37
C SER A 161 14.34 2.52 -10.94
N ILE A 162 14.70 1.54 -10.10
CA ILE A 162 15.11 1.78 -8.72
C ILE A 162 16.24 2.82 -8.64
N LEU A 163 17.25 2.74 -9.49
CA LEU A 163 18.37 3.71 -9.50
C LEU A 163 17.95 5.12 -9.93
N ARG A 164 16.85 5.27 -10.67
CA ARG A 164 16.27 6.57 -11.05
C ARG A 164 15.33 7.13 -10.00
N ASP A 165 14.59 6.26 -9.32
CA ASP A 165 13.44 6.64 -8.50
C ASP A 165 13.76 6.73 -7.01
N VAL A 166 14.96 6.28 -6.56
CA VAL A 166 15.39 6.39 -5.17
C VAL A 166 15.97 7.78 -4.89
N GLU A 167 15.09 8.78 -4.83
CA GLU A 167 15.46 10.10 -4.28
C GLU A 167 15.40 10.13 -2.74
N LEU A 168 14.64 9.22 -2.11
CA LEU A 168 14.43 9.18 -0.66
C LEU A 168 14.45 7.73 -0.15
N CYS A 169 15.33 7.46 0.83
CA CYS A 169 15.36 6.17 1.54
C CYS A 169 14.25 5.99 2.58
N GLY A 170 13.40 6.99 2.77
CA GLY A 170 12.31 7.03 3.76
C GLY A 170 12.12 8.43 4.32
N GLU A 171 11.00 8.66 4.99
CA GLU A 171 10.65 9.91 5.65
C GLU A 171 10.69 9.75 7.17
N ILE A 172 11.27 10.73 7.86
CA ILE A 172 11.24 10.78 9.33
C ILE A 172 10.06 11.66 9.72
N THR A 173 8.97 11.06 10.19
CA THR A 173 7.80 11.78 10.69
C THR A 173 7.85 11.95 12.19
N VAL A 174 7.49 13.13 12.69
CA VAL A 174 7.29 13.39 14.12
C VAL A 174 5.81 13.29 14.44
N ASP A 175 5.41 12.19 15.11
CA ASP A 175 4.04 12.02 15.58
C ASP A 175 3.79 12.92 16.79
N THR A 176 2.92 13.92 16.64
CA THR A 176 2.54 14.85 17.69
C THR A 176 1.22 14.41 18.30
N ARG A 177 1.27 13.88 19.52
CA ARG A 177 0.07 13.53 20.29
C ARG A 177 -0.16 14.55 21.40
N PRO A 178 -1.42 14.92 21.71
CA PRO A 178 -1.71 15.74 22.87
C PRO A 178 -1.19 15.04 24.13
N CYS A 179 -0.40 15.78 24.89
CA CYS A 179 0.10 15.31 26.18
C CYS A 179 -1.02 15.51 27.23
N ASN A 180 -1.52 14.42 27.80
CA ASN A 180 -2.47 14.45 28.92
C ASN A 180 -1.75 14.67 30.25
N VAL A 181 -0.91 15.70 30.34
CA VAL A 181 -0.51 16.24 31.65
C VAL A 181 -1.67 17.13 32.10
N LEU A 182 -2.65 16.50 32.76
CA LEU A 182 -3.72 17.24 33.42
C LEU A 182 -3.12 17.98 34.61
N ALA A 183 -2.99 19.30 34.46
CA ALA A 183 -2.81 20.18 35.62
C ALA A 183 -4.05 20.03 36.53
N ASN A 184 -3.88 19.52 37.73
CA ASN A 184 -4.96 19.42 38.72
C ASN A 184 -5.42 20.79 39.09
N ALA A 185 -6.48 21.31 38.45
CA ALA A 185 -7.30 22.37 38.99
C ALA A 185 -8.08 21.75 40.16
N GLY A 186 -7.75 22.15 41.36
CA GLY A 186 -8.23 21.57 42.60
C GLY A 186 -9.71 21.26 42.63
N ARG A 187 -10.03 19.99 42.60
CA ARG A 187 -11.14 19.30 43.26
C ARG A 187 -10.74 17.83 43.40
N ALA A 188 -10.67 17.38 44.64
CA ALA A 188 -10.56 15.96 44.97
C ALA A 188 -11.68 15.21 44.28
N ASP A 189 -11.30 14.15 43.61
CA ASP A 189 -12.00 13.01 43.02
C ASP A 189 -11.79 12.88 41.52
N GLN A 190 -10.55 12.57 41.11
CA GLN A 190 -10.34 11.83 39.88
C GLN A 190 -9.06 10.98 39.95
N ALA A 191 -9.26 9.72 40.17
CA ALA A 191 -8.25 8.69 39.94
C ALA A 191 -7.68 8.85 38.51
N GLN A 192 -6.35 8.82 38.39
CA GLN A 192 -5.68 8.78 37.10
C GLN A 192 -6.10 7.51 36.34
N TYR A 193 -7.03 7.66 35.41
CA TYR A 193 -7.27 6.61 34.41
C TYR A 193 -6.22 6.81 33.29
N LEU A 194 -5.21 5.96 33.27
CA LEU A 194 -4.66 5.48 32.01
C LEU A 194 -5.88 5.02 31.24
N VAL A 195 -6.26 5.71 30.15
CA VAL A 195 -7.35 5.23 29.29
C VAL A 195 -6.81 3.95 28.65
N PRO A 196 -7.23 2.77 29.09
CA PRO A 196 -6.77 1.54 28.49
C PRO A 196 -7.27 1.54 27.04
N ILE A 197 -6.44 1.07 26.11
CA ILE A 197 -6.91 0.77 24.75
C ILE A 197 -8.14 -0.12 24.93
N PRO A 198 -9.31 0.30 24.44
CA PRO A 198 -10.53 -0.48 24.65
C PRO A 198 -10.35 -1.87 24.09
N THR A 199 -10.79 -2.87 24.80
CA THR A 199 -10.87 -4.22 24.26
C THR A 199 -12.06 -4.27 23.29
N ILE A 200 -12.06 -5.24 22.37
CA ILE A 200 -13.15 -5.43 21.39
C ILE A 200 -14.52 -5.56 22.10
N ASP A 201 -14.56 -6.04 23.34
CA ASP A 201 -15.76 -6.20 24.14
C ASP A 201 -16.34 -4.88 24.68
N GLN A 202 -15.53 -3.85 24.74
CA GLN A 202 -15.92 -2.53 25.22
C GLN A 202 -16.52 -1.65 24.10
N ILE A 203 -16.43 -2.07 22.85
CA ILE A 203 -16.99 -1.33 21.70
C ILE A 203 -18.52 -1.44 21.73
N LYS A 204 -19.20 -0.34 22.00
CA LYS A 204 -20.67 -0.25 22.10
C LYS A 204 -21.17 0.98 21.33
N PRO A 205 -21.34 0.90 20.00
CA PRO A 205 -21.86 2.01 19.24
C PRO A 205 -23.26 2.37 19.71
N SER A 206 -23.54 3.64 19.89
CA SER A 206 -24.87 4.15 20.25
C SER A 206 -25.47 4.89 19.06
N PHE A 207 -26.76 4.68 18.79
CA PHE A 207 -27.48 5.39 17.74
C PHE A 207 -27.44 6.91 17.99
N SER A 208 -27.13 7.68 16.94
CA SER A 208 -27.01 9.13 17.00
C SER A 208 -28.07 9.82 16.14
N ASN A 209 -28.16 9.49 14.85
CA ASN A 209 -29.07 10.14 13.91
C ASN A 209 -29.25 9.29 12.64
N THR A 210 -30.08 9.77 11.70
CA THR A 210 -30.24 9.24 10.34
C THR A 210 -29.75 10.24 9.31
N LEU A 211 -29.27 9.72 8.18
CA LEU A 211 -28.86 10.56 7.04
C LEU A 211 -30.11 11.16 6.37
N LYS A 212 -30.21 12.47 6.32
CA LYS A 212 -31.36 13.19 5.76
C LYS A 212 -31.14 13.44 4.26
N VAL A 213 -31.52 12.52 3.42
CA VAL A 213 -31.49 12.70 1.96
C VAL A 213 -32.68 13.57 1.53
N PRO A 214 -32.51 14.48 0.55
CA PRO A 214 -33.61 15.33 0.04
C PRO A 214 -34.82 14.50 -0.42
N GLU A 215 -36.05 15.00 -0.14
CA GLU A 215 -37.29 14.36 -0.51
C GLU A 215 -37.43 14.16 -2.02
N GLY A 216 -38.09 13.05 -2.41
CA GLY A 216 -38.43 12.74 -3.80
C GLY A 216 -37.34 12.05 -4.61
N LYS A 217 -36.20 11.69 -4.02
CA LYS A 217 -35.13 10.93 -4.68
C LYS A 217 -35.04 9.52 -4.12
N GLN A 218 -35.11 8.54 -5.01
CA GLN A 218 -34.83 7.15 -4.68
C GLN A 218 -33.41 7.02 -4.14
N ARG A 219 -33.23 6.26 -3.06
CA ARG A 219 -31.94 6.14 -2.37
C ARG A 219 -31.08 5.08 -3.02
N GLY A 220 -30.19 5.50 -3.90
CA GLY A 220 -29.17 4.64 -4.51
C GLY A 220 -27.78 4.80 -3.88
N VAL A 221 -27.72 5.12 -2.56
CA VAL A 221 -26.45 5.39 -1.89
C VAL A 221 -25.67 4.09 -1.66
N VAL A 222 -24.48 3.99 -2.24
CA VAL A 222 -23.71 2.73 -2.29
C VAL A 222 -22.37 2.76 -1.60
N GLU A 223 -21.78 3.94 -1.43
CA GLU A 223 -20.47 4.09 -0.82
C GLU A 223 -20.36 5.45 -0.11
N CYS A 224 -19.47 5.55 0.87
CA CYS A 224 -19.22 6.78 1.62
C CYS A 224 -17.76 6.93 2.02
N CYS A 225 -17.34 8.17 2.18
CA CYS A 225 -16.10 8.52 2.83
C CYS A 225 -16.27 9.75 3.72
N ILE A 226 -15.31 9.98 4.61
CA ILE A 226 -15.32 11.11 5.55
C ILE A 226 -14.18 12.04 5.20
N LEU A 227 -14.48 13.33 5.22
CA LEU A 227 -13.54 14.41 4.96
C LEU A 227 -12.80 14.81 6.24
N THR A 228 -11.72 15.56 6.09
CA THR A 228 -10.89 16.03 7.23
C THR A 228 -11.61 16.95 8.18
N ASP A 229 -12.67 17.65 7.72
CA ASP A 229 -13.55 18.51 8.50
C ASP A 229 -14.69 17.76 9.22
N GLY A 230 -14.77 16.44 9.03
CA GLY A 230 -15.79 15.55 9.59
C GLY A 230 -17.09 15.47 8.78
N ASN A 231 -17.22 16.17 7.66
CA ASN A 231 -18.34 16.02 6.76
C ASN A 231 -18.30 14.68 6.01
N PHE A 232 -19.46 14.21 5.57
CA PHE A 232 -19.59 12.94 4.84
C PHE A 232 -19.78 13.20 3.35
N LEU A 233 -19.16 12.36 2.53
CA LEU A 233 -19.50 12.23 1.12
C LEU A 233 -20.15 10.87 0.89
N THR A 234 -21.17 10.85 0.04
CA THR A 234 -21.83 9.62 -0.38
C THR A 234 -22.00 9.58 -1.89
N LEU A 235 -21.90 8.39 -2.46
CA LEU A 235 -22.19 8.15 -3.86
C LEU A 235 -23.64 7.71 -4.04
N ASP A 236 -24.36 8.43 -4.88
CA ASP A 236 -25.69 8.05 -5.35
C ASP A 236 -25.57 7.43 -6.76
N GLN A 237 -25.81 6.13 -6.83
CA GLN A 237 -25.75 5.36 -8.07
C GLN A 237 -26.92 5.68 -9.00
N VAL A 238 -28.11 5.90 -8.44
CA VAL A 238 -29.34 6.18 -9.23
C VAL A 238 -29.27 7.52 -9.92
N HIS A 239 -28.80 8.56 -9.23
CA HIS A 239 -28.66 9.89 -9.81
C HIS A 239 -27.22 10.19 -10.27
N MET A 240 -26.34 9.17 -10.25
CA MET A 240 -24.94 9.26 -10.72
C MET A 240 -24.22 10.48 -10.16
N GLY A 241 -24.31 10.68 -8.84
CA GLY A 241 -23.80 11.90 -8.22
C GLY A 241 -23.02 11.68 -6.92
N LEU A 242 -22.24 12.69 -6.58
CA LEU A 242 -21.54 12.80 -5.31
C LEU A 242 -22.25 13.83 -4.44
N LEU A 243 -22.69 13.40 -3.27
CA LEU A 243 -23.46 14.21 -2.32
C LEU A 243 -22.63 14.50 -1.06
N MET A 244 -22.83 15.68 -0.49
CA MET A 244 -22.18 16.11 0.74
C MET A 244 -23.17 16.30 1.87
N PHE A 245 -22.82 15.80 3.06
CA PHE A 245 -23.61 15.89 4.28
C PHE A 245 -22.73 16.39 5.43
N ARG A 246 -23.34 17.06 6.40
CA ARG A 246 -22.71 17.35 7.67
C ARG A 246 -22.51 16.11 8.52
N ASN A 247 -21.67 16.21 9.51
CA ASN A 247 -21.42 15.15 10.50
C ASN A 247 -22.66 14.75 11.31
N ASP A 248 -23.71 15.58 11.35
CA ASP A 248 -25.01 15.29 11.95
C ASP A 248 -25.99 14.58 11.00
N GLY A 249 -25.60 14.32 9.76
CA GLY A 249 -26.41 13.68 8.72
C GLY A 249 -27.27 14.64 7.90
N THR A 250 -27.15 15.96 8.10
CA THR A 250 -27.90 16.98 7.33
C THR A 250 -27.30 17.14 5.94
N PHE A 251 -28.13 17.09 4.89
CA PHE A 251 -27.69 17.35 3.51
C PHE A 251 -27.17 18.76 3.34
N ILE A 252 -26.02 18.92 2.67
CA ILE A 252 -25.42 20.22 2.35
C ILE A 252 -25.66 20.56 0.88
N ARG A 253 -25.10 19.75 -0.05
CA ARG A 253 -25.17 20.03 -1.50
C ARG A 253 -24.80 18.83 -2.34
N TYR A 254 -25.13 18.91 -3.63
CA TYR A 254 -24.53 18.08 -4.67
C TYR A 254 -23.15 18.65 -5.04
N ILE A 255 -22.15 17.78 -5.17
CA ILE A 255 -20.79 18.17 -5.58
C ILE A 255 -20.67 18.11 -7.09
N VAL A 256 -20.91 16.93 -7.68
CA VAL A 256 -20.75 16.68 -9.11
C VAL A 256 -21.69 15.55 -9.54
N SER A 257 -22.17 15.60 -10.79
CA SER A 257 -22.89 14.50 -11.45
C SER A 257 -21.98 13.85 -12.46
N PHE A 258 -22.04 12.54 -12.54
CA PHE A 258 -21.26 11.73 -13.46
C PHE A 258 -22.10 11.29 -14.67
N LYS A 259 -21.44 10.88 -15.75
CA LYS A 259 -22.10 10.30 -16.92
C LYS A 259 -22.30 8.79 -16.78
N GLU A 260 -21.44 8.15 -15.99
CA GLU A 260 -21.39 6.73 -15.74
C GLU A 260 -21.70 6.43 -14.27
N GLU A 261 -22.12 5.20 -14.00
CA GLU A 261 -22.48 4.75 -12.66
C GLU A 261 -21.25 4.64 -11.74
N PRO A 262 -21.16 5.47 -10.68
CA PRO A 262 -20.03 5.44 -9.77
C PRO A 262 -20.12 4.23 -8.82
N THR A 263 -18.96 3.66 -8.45
CA THR A 263 -18.89 2.41 -7.68
C THR A 263 -18.31 2.57 -6.28
N SER A 264 -17.25 3.36 -6.15
CA SER A 264 -16.58 3.57 -4.85
C SER A 264 -15.99 4.97 -4.78
N VAL A 265 -15.84 5.49 -3.55
CA VAL A 265 -15.25 6.80 -3.29
C VAL A 265 -14.31 6.71 -2.10
N CYS A 266 -13.18 7.40 -2.18
CA CYS A 266 -12.29 7.59 -1.04
C CYS A 266 -11.74 9.02 -0.99
N PHE A 267 -11.43 9.47 0.21
CA PHE A 267 -10.67 10.70 0.42
C PHE A 267 -9.21 10.49 -0.03
N VAL A 268 -8.63 11.49 -0.69
CA VAL A 268 -7.23 11.46 -1.13
C VAL A 268 -6.41 12.42 -0.28
N LYS A 269 -6.58 13.73 -0.49
CA LYS A 269 -5.92 14.79 0.29
C LYS A 269 -6.61 16.12 0.05
N ASP A 270 -6.42 17.05 0.95
CA ASP A 270 -6.99 18.41 0.88
C ASP A 270 -8.50 18.38 0.57
N ASP A 271 -8.93 18.95 -0.53
CA ASP A 271 -10.31 18.91 -1.04
C ASP A 271 -10.50 17.89 -2.16
N THR A 272 -9.62 16.88 -2.27
CA THR A 272 -9.65 15.92 -3.38
C THR A 272 -10.13 14.55 -2.93
N VAL A 273 -11.07 13.98 -3.67
CA VAL A 273 -11.52 12.59 -3.55
C VAL A 273 -11.34 11.82 -4.85
N ALA A 274 -11.15 10.51 -4.75
CA ALA A 274 -11.13 9.62 -5.90
C ALA A 274 -12.47 8.87 -5.99
N VAL A 275 -13.03 8.78 -7.20
CA VAL A 275 -14.25 8.01 -7.51
C VAL A 275 -13.95 7.01 -8.60
N SER A 276 -14.28 5.73 -8.34
CA SER A 276 -14.10 4.65 -9.32
C SER A 276 -15.39 4.33 -10.07
N PHE A 277 -15.23 3.87 -11.32
CA PHE A 277 -16.31 3.46 -12.21
C PHE A 277 -16.03 2.04 -12.71
N TYR A 278 -16.90 1.11 -12.32
CA TYR A 278 -16.70 -0.31 -12.61
C TYR A 278 -16.79 -0.60 -14.12
N ILE A 279 -17.83 -0.10 -14.78
CA ILE A 279 -18.09 -0.37 -16.21
C ILE A 279 -17.20 0.50 -17.10
N ALA A 280 -17.00 1.77 -16.74
CA ALA A 280 -16.17 2.68 -17.51
C ALA A 280 -14.66 2.38 -17.37
N CYS A 281 -14.26 1.49 -16.45
CA CYS A 281 -12.85 1.13 -16.24
C CYS A 281 -11.97 2.36 -15.96
N GLU A 282 -12.48 3.31 -15.20
CA GLU A 282 -11.75 4.54 -14.86
C GLU A 282 -11.85 4.90 -13.38
N VAL A 283 -10.92 5.73 -12.94
CA VAL A 283 -10.96 6.44 -11.66
C VAL A 283 -10.78 7.92 -11.93
N VAL A 284 -11.62 8.75 -11.32
CA VAL A 284 -11.50 10.21 -11.44
C VAL A 284 -11.16 10.85 -10.11
N LEU A 285 -10.36 11.92 -10.14
CA LEU A 285 -10.17 12.81 -9.01
C LEU A 285 -11.16 13.97 -9.13
N VAL A 286 -11.87 14.22 -8.04
CA VAL A 286 -12.86 15.30 -7.93
C VAL A 286 -12.37 16.32 -6.90
N ASP A 287 -12.25 17.56 -7.31
CA ASP A 287 -12.04 18.73 -6.43
C ASP A 287 -13.40 19.12 -5.83
N ILE A 288 -13.56 18.88 -4.51
CA ILE A 288 -14.81 19.14 -3.80
C ILE A 288 -15.06 20.65 -3.69
N GLY A 289 -14.01 21.45 -3.46
CA GLY A 289 -14.09 22.89 -3.32
C GLY A 289 -14.60 23.55 -4.60
N LYS A 290 -14.09 23.14 -5.75
CA LYS A 290 -14.48 23.64 -7.07
C LYS A 290 -15.68 22.90 -7.68
N SER A 291 -16.10 21.77 -7.08
CA SER A 291 -17.20 20.92 -7.59
C SER A 291 -16.98 20.46 -9.04
N GLN A 292 -15.77 20.00 -9.35
CA GLN A 292 -15.39 19.58 -10.71
C GLN A 292 -14.47 18.36 -10.69
N ILE A 293 -14.47 17.63 -11.82
CA ILE A 293 -13.51 16.56 -12.07
C ILE A 293 -12.20 17.22 -12.50
N ASP A 294 -11.12 16.94 -11.76
CA ASP A 294 -9.80 17.50 -12.00
C ASP A 294 -8.92 16.60 -12.88
N ARG A 295 -8.93 15.27 -12.62
CA ARG A 295 -8.14 14.29 -13.39
C ARG A 295 -8.93 13.02 -13.64
N ARG A 296 -8.55 12.30 -14.73
CA ARG A 296 -9.08 10.98 -15.08
C ARG A 296 -7.94 10.01 -15.30
N PHE A 297 -8.09 8.81 -14.75
CA PHE A 297 -7.17 7.70 -14.96
C PHE A 297 -7.92 6.56 -15.61
N GLU A 298 -7.55 6.21 -16.82
CA GLU A 298 -8.14 5.09 -17.55
C GLU A 298 -7.37 3.79 -17.24
N PHE A 299 -8.12 2.72 -17.05
CA PHE A 299 -7.61 1.38 -16.80
C PHE A 299 -8.26 0.41 -17.79
N PRO A 300 -7.85 0.42 -19.08
CA PRO A 300 -8.47 -0.44 -20.08
C PRO A 300 -8.49 -1.89 -19.62
N THR A 301 -9.67 -2.53 -19.69
CA THR A 301 -9.92 -3.92 -19.23
C THR A 301 -9.94 -4.16 -17.71
N VAL A 302 -9.78 -3.13 -16.88
CA VAL A 302 -9.79 -3.26 -15.41
C VAL A 302 -11.14 -2.81 -14.85
N LEU A 303 -11.87 -3.70 -14.22
CA LEU A 303 -13.12 -3.36 -13.54
C LEU A 303 -12.85 -2.71 -12.18
N CYS A 304 -12.80 -1.39 -12.13
CA CYS A 304 -12.47 -0.60 -10.94
C CYS A 304 -13.60 -0.67 -9.88
N SER A 305 -13.55 -1.66 -8.98
CA SER A 305 -14.63 -1.91 -8.00
C SER A 305 -14.50 -1.09 -6.72
N GLY A 306 -13.40 -1.22 -6.00
CA GLY A 306 -13.11 -0.46 -4.78
C GLY A 306 -11.92 0.44 -4.99
N VAL A 307 -11.90 1.59 -4.32
CA VAL A 307 -10.77 2.54 -4.34
C VAL A 307 -10.46 3.03 -2.94
N SER A 308 -9.16 3.18 -2.63
CA SER A 308 -8.68 3.79 -1.39
C SER A 308 -7.35 4.50 -1.61
N SER A 309 -7.03 5.49 -0.79
CA SER A 309 -5.80 6.27 -0.90
C SER A 309 -5.26 6.68 0.48
N ASP A 310 -3.96 6.91 0.55
CA ASP A 310 -3.28 7.57 1.68
C ASP A 310 -2.78 8.98 1.32
N GLY A 311 -3.15 9.47 0.14
CA GLY A 311 -2.72 10.76 -0.41
C GLY A 311 -1.50 10.70 -1.31
N GLN A 312 -0.76 9.60 -1.30
CA GLN A 312 0.42 9.36 -2.17
C GLN A 312 0.12 8.31 -3.23
N VAL A 313 -0.52 7.22 -2.81
CA VAL A 313 -0.91 6.14 -3.71
C VAL A 313 -2.42 5.96 -3.75
N LEU A 314 -2.89 5.42 -4.86
CA LEU A 314 -4.25 4.99 -5.08
C LEU A 314 -4.26 3.47 -5.21
N VAL A 315 -5.05 2.80 -4.39
CA VAL A 315 -5.22 1.35 -4.42
C VAL A 315 -6.59 1.03 -5.00
N ILE A 316 -6.64 0.21 -6.04
CA ILE A 316 -7.85 -0.09 -6.81
C ILE A 316 -8.04 -1.60 -6.85
N SER A 317 -9.21 -2.10 -6.48
CA SER A 317 -9.56 -3.52 -6.60
C SER A 317 -10.12 -3.83 -8.00
N ASN A 318 -9.62 -4.91 -8.58
CA ASN A 318 -10.13 -5.51 -9.82
C ASN A 318 -10.51 -6.97 -9.55
N PRO A 319 -11.77 -7.22 -9.15
CA PRO A 319 -12.20 -8.56 -8.79
C PRO A 319 -12.28 -9.53 -9.97
N LEU A 320 -12.41 -9.05 -11.21
CA LEU A 320 -12.47 -9.90 -12.39
C LEU A 320 -11.15 -10.64 -12.64
N ASP A 321 -10.05 -9.93 -12.56
CA ASP A 321 -8.70 -10.48 -12.79
C ASP A 321 -8.00 -10.89 -11.48
N GLU A 322 -8.73 -10.90 -10.37
CA GLU A 322 -8.21 -11.24 -9.03
C GLU A 322 -6.92 -10.48 -8.71
N ASN A 323 -6.95 -9.17 -8.89
CA ASN A 323 -5.78 -8.35 -8.60
C ASN A 323 -6.13 -7.01 -7.93
N ILE A 324 -5.11 -6.41 -7.31
CA ILE A 324 -5.14 -5.04 -6.81
C ILE A 324 -4.11 -4.24 -7.60
N ILE A 325 -4.50 -3.05 -8.04
CA ILE A 325 -3.59 -2.10 -8.67
C ILE A 325 -3.21 -1.06 -7.63
N VAL A 326 -1.92 -0.87 -7.42
CA VAL A 326 -1.35 0.21 -6.62
C VAL A 326 -0.75 1.23 -7.60
N MET A 327 -1.29 2.43 -7.63
CA MET A 327 -0.86 3.50 -8.52
C MET A 327 -0.32 4.67 -7.71
N ASN A 328 0.88 5.12 -8.03
CA ASN A 328 1.44 6.35 -7.46
C ASN A 328 0.75 7.57 -8.10
N LEU A 329 0.25 8.49 -7.29
CA LEU A 329 -0.48 9.68 -7.76
C LEU A 329 0.42 10.78 -8.35
N LEU A 330 1.74 10.71 -8.10
CA LEU A 330 2.69 11.70 -8.59
C LEU A 330 3.16 11.39 -10.02
N ASP A 331 3.60 10.15 -10.26
CA ASP A 331 4.20 9.70 -11.52
C ASP A 331 3.35 8.71 -12.32
N GLU A 332 2.18 8.34 -11.80
CA GLU A 332 1.21 7.38 -12.37
C GLU A 332 1.78 5.97 -12.58
N SER A 333 2.91 5.66 -11.97
CA SER A 333 3.46 4.31 -12.00
C SER A 333 2.50 3.31 -11.34
N LYS A 334 2.36 2.12 -11.93
CA LYS A 334 1.40 1.12 -11.51
C LYS A 334 2.10 -0.17 -11.13
N GLN A 335 1.76 -0.72 -9.97
CA GLN A 335 2.13 -2.06 -9.53
C GLN A 335 0.87 -2.92 -9.48
N ILE A 336 0.93 -4.16 -9.99
CA ILE A 336 -0.20 -5.10 -9.99
C ILE A 336 0.11 -6.23 -9.00
N LEU A 337 -0.74 -6.35 -7.97
CA LEU A 337 -0.70 -7.42 -6.98
C LEU A 337 -1.67 -8.52 -7.41
N LYS A 338 -1.17 -9.65 -7.91
CA LYS A 338 -1.96 -10.75 -8.50
C LYS A 338 -2.41 -11.79 -7.48
N GLY A 339 -3.49 -12.50 -7.78
CA GLY A 339 -4.04 -13.59 -6.96
C GLY A 339 -4.78 -13.09 -5.71
N ILE A 340 -5.29 -11.85 -5.73
CA ILE A 340 -5.98 -11.22 -4.63
C ILE A 340 -7.40 -10.88 -5.07
N TYR A 341 -8.35 -11.75 -4.71
CA TYR A 341 -9.77 -11.58 -5.02
C TYR A 341 -10.45 -10.71 -3.97
N VAL A 342 -10.71 -9.44 -4.27
CA VAL A 342 -11.32 -8.48 -3.33
C VAL A 342 -12.27 -7.52 -4.03
N HIS A 343 -13.31 -7.07 -3.30
CA HIS A 343 -14.31 -6.14 -3.81
C HIS A 343 -14.16 -4.73 -3.23
N ARG A 344 -14.01 -4.64 -1.90
CA ARG A 344 -13.83 -3.38 -1.19
C ARG A 344 -12.51 -3.43 -0.45
N LEU A 345 -11.89 -2.27 -0.31
CA LEU A 345 -10.60 -2.14 0.35
C LEU A 345 -10.48 -0.81 1.10
N SER A 346 -9.59 -0.79 2.08
CA SER A 346 -9.21 0.41 2.83
C SER A 346 -7.70 0.39 3.04
N LEU A 347 -7.02 1.45 2.63
CA LEU A 347 -5.58 1.63 2.82
C LEU A 347 -5.34 2.45 4.09
N VAL A 348 -4.71 1.83 5.08
CA VAL A 348 -4.41 2.48 6.36
C VAL A 348 -3.01 2.11 6.81
N LYS A 349 -2.15 3.11 7.03
CA LYS A 349 -0.76 2.93 7.54
C LYS A 349 0.06 1.91 6.72
N GLY A 350 -0.05 1.96 5.39
CA GLY A 350 0.68 1.08 4.47
C GLY A 350 0.15 -0.35 4.39
N ASN A 351 -0.98 -0.66 5.02
CA ASN A 351 -1.66 -1.95 4.92
C ASN A 351 -2.99 -1.82 4.17
N ILE A 352 -3.27 -2.80 3.33
CA ILE A 352 -4.50 -2.90 2.54
C ILE A 352 -5.43 -3.90 3.23
N TYR A 353 -6.50 -3.39 3.81
CA TYR A 353 -7.57 -4.20 4.42
C TYR A 353 -8.66 -4.44 3.38
N CYS A 354 -9.05 -5.69 3.19
CA CYS A 354 -9.89 -6.09 2.07
C CYS A 354 -11.06 -6.96 2.51
N THR A 355 -12.18 -6.83 1.81
CA THR A 355 -13.31 -7.74 1.90
C THR A 355 -13.50 -8.53 0.62
N SER A 356 -13.69 -9.84 0.74
CA SER A 356 -14.07 -10.74 -0.35
C SER A 356 -15.52 -11.19 -0.17
N PHE A 357 -16.38 -10.72 -1.05
CA PHE A 357 -17.83 -10.93 -0.98
C PHE A 357 -18.23 -12.40 -1.16
N PHE A 358 -17.60 -13.13 -2.09
CA PHE A 358 -17.94 -14.53 -2.37
C PHE A 358 -17.27 -15.49 -1.39
N ASP A 359 -16.07 -15.19 -0.93
CA ASP A 359 -15.33 -16.05 0.01
C ASP A 359 -15.78 -15.87 1.46
N ASN A 360 -16.54 -14.81 1.75
CA ASN A 360 -16.90 -14.39 3.10
C ASN A 360 -15.68 -14.21 4.00
N THR A 361 -14.64 -13.51 3.48
CA THR A 361 -13.39 -13.30 4.19
C THR A 361 -12.99 -11.85 4.26
N ILE A 362 -12.22 -11.53 5.29
CA ILE A 362 -11.49 -10.28 5.45
C ILE A 362 -10.02 -10.62 5.41
N SER A 363 -9.23 -9.82 4.72
CA SER A 363 -7.79 -10.04 4.59
C SER A 363 -7.03 -8.74 4.79
N CYS A 364 -5.81 -8.83 5.29
CA CYS A 364 -4.88 -7.72 5.40
C CYS A 364 -3.60 -8.05 4.64
N TYR A 365 -3.19 -7.17 3.75
CA TYR A 365 -1.96 -7.26 2.97
C TYR A 365 -1.08 -6.05 3.24
N GLN A 366 0.23 -6.22 3.13
CA GLN A 366 1.13 -5.09 2.96
C GLN A 366 0.94 -4.45 1.58
N LEU A 367 1.38 -3.22 1.43
CA LEU A 367 1.30 -2.50 0.13
C LEU A 367 2.11 -3.21 -0.99
N CYS A 368 3.08 -4.05 -0.64
CA CYS A 368 3.82 -4.90 -1.58
C CYS A 368 3.05 -6.17 -2.02
N GLY A 369 1.89 -6.46 -1.42
CA GLY A 369 1.06 -7.63 -1.72
C GLY A 369 1.29 -8.84 -0.80
N GLU A 370 2.16 -8.73 0.21
CA GLU A 370 2.36 -9.79 1.20
C GLU A 370 1.12 -9.94 2.10
N LEU A 371 0.57 -11.14 2.20
CA LEU A 371 -0.55 -11.45 3.08
C LEU A 371 -0.09 -11.46 4.53
N LEU A 372 -0.63 -10.57 5.36
CA LEU A 372 -0.39 -10.54 6.79
C LEU A 372 -1.30 -11.51 7.55
N TRP A 373 -2.59 -11.48 7.24
CA TRP A 373 -3.58 -12.41 7.78
C TRP A 373 -4.85 -12.45 6.93
N LYS A 374 -5.59 -13.56 7.05
CA LYS A 374 -6.93 -13.77 6.47
C LYS A 374 -7.87 -14.29 7.55
N PHE A 375 -9.03 -13.69 7.68
CA PHE A 375 -10.02 -13.98 8.70
C PHE A 375 -11.35 -14.43 8.09
N LYS A 376 -11.95 -15.47 8.67
CA LYS A 376 -13.27 -15.98 8.29
C LYS A 376 -14.06 -16.32 9.56
N HIS A 377 -15.32 -15.89 9.62
CA HIS A 377 -16.22 -16.16 10.74
C HIS A 377 -17.65 -16.30 10.24
N GLN A 378 -18.49 -17.04 10.96
CA GLN A 378 -19.89 -17.27 10.57
C GLN A 378 -20.74 -15.98 10.48
N ASP A 379 -20.41 -14.95 11.26
CA ASP A 379 -21.08 -13.65 11.22
C ASP A 379 -20.70 -12.79 10.02
N ILE A 380 -19.62 -13.14 9.34
CA ILE A 380 -19.15 -12.45 8.14
C ILE A 380 -19.78 -13.12 6.93
N ASP A 381 -20.92 -12.62 6.52
CA ASP A 381 -21.65 -13.12 5.36
C ASP A 381 -21.92 -11.99 4.37
N GLN A 382 -21.36 -12.12 3.17
CA GLN A 382 -21.30 -11.11 2.12
C GLN A 382 -20.73 -9.77 2.64
N PRO A 383 -19.46 -9.75 3.11
CA PRO A 383 -18.83 -8.53 3.58
C PRO A 383 -18.67 -7.53 2.43
N ARG A 384 -19.04 -6.27 2.68
CA ARG A 384 -18.98 -5.15 1.75
C ARG A 384 -18.03 -4.07 2.27
N GLY A 385 -18.56 -2.93 2.70
CA GLY A 385 -17.79 -1.82 3.20
C GLY A 385 -16.89 -2.19 4.38
N ILE A 386 -15.73 -1.56 4.44
CA ILE A 386 -14.71 -1.77 5.47
C ILE A 386 -14.12 -0.43 5.90
N ALA A 387 -14.04 -0.19 7.21
CA ALA A 387 -13.46 1.01 7.79
C ALA A 387 -12.69 0.67 9.07
N LEU A 388 -11.73 1.50 9.44
CA LEU A 388 -10.93 1.34 10.65
C LEU A 388 -11.12 2.53 11.60
N ASP A 389 -11.07 2.25 12.90
CA ASP A 389 -11.05 3.29 13.92
C ASP A 389 -9.62 3.68 14.32
N LYS A 390 -9.50 4.66 15.24
CA LYS A 390 -8.21 5.16 15.74
C LYS A 390 -7.37 4.12 16.47
N HIS A 391 -7.98 3.06 16.98
CA HIS A 391 -7.32 1.96 17.71
C HIS A 391 -6.92 0.80 16.78
N GLY A 392 -7.32 0.87 15.49
CA GLY A 392 -7.04 -0.14 14.49
C GLY A 392 -8.06 -1.30 14.47
N PHE A 393 -9.20 -1.17 15.16
CA PHE A 393 -10.30 -2.10 14.99
C PHE A 393 -10.94 -1.94 13.61
N ILE A 394 -11.27 -3.08 13.00
CA ILE A 394 -11.76 -3.15 11.62
C ILE A 394 -13.27 -3.40 11.67
N TYR A 395 -14.04 -2.46 11.17
CA TYR A 395 -15.48 -2.52 11.09
C TYR A 395 -15.92 -2.95 9.69
N VAL A 396 -16.76 -3.97 9.61
CA VAL A 396 -17.16 -4.57 8.34
C VAL A 396 -18.67 -4.63 8.24
N ALA A 397 -19.20 -4.09 7.15
CA ALA A 397 -20.61 -4.18 6.80
C ALA A 397 -20.91 -5.54 6.17
N CYS A 398 -21.61 -6.41 6.89
CA CYS A 398 -21.97 -7.75 6.46
C CYS A 398 -23.41 -7.74 5.92
N ARG A 399 -23.56 -7.66 4.61
CA ARG A 399 -24.82 -7.38 3.91
C ARG A 399 -25.88 -8.43 4.17
N LYS A 400 -25.55 -9.71 4.00
CA LYS A 400 -26.53 -10.80 4.07
C LYS A 400 -26.90 -11.15 5.51
N SER A 401 -25.97 -11.02 6.45
CA SER A 401 -26.25 -11.24 7.87
C SER A 401 -26.90 -10.03 8.57
N ASN A 402 -27.04 -8.87 7.92
CA ASN A 402 -27.56 -7.63 8.51
C ASN A 402 -26.78 -7.21 9.77
N LYS A 403 -25.45 -7.28 9.73
CA LYS A 403 -24.58 -7.02 10.87
C LYS A 403 -23.48 -6.05 10.53
N ILE A 404 -23.02 -5.32 11.55
CA ILE A 404 -21.68 -4.72 11.56
C ILE A 404 -20.83 -5.54 12.51
N VAL A 405 -19.79 -6.13 11.96
CA VAL A 405 -18.84 -6.97 12.69
C VAL A 405 -17.54 -6.20 12.87
N VAL A 406 -17.02 -6.15 14.08
CA VAL A 406 -15.69 -5.61 14.37
C VAL A 406 -14.71 -6.76 14.47
N VAL A 407 -13.55 -6.59 13.83
CA VAL A 407 -12.43 -7.53 13.88
C VAL A 407 -11.25 -6.83 14.53
N ALA A 408 -10.54 -7.53 15.40
CA ALA A 408 -9.32 -7.02 16.02
C ALA A 408 -8.21 -6.78 14.96
N SER A 409 -7.32 -5.84 15.23
CA SER A 409 -6.25 -5.44 14.29
C SER A 409 -5.32 -6.59 13.89
N ASP A 410 -5.21 -7.63 14.71
CA ASP A 410 -4.40 -8.82 14.45
C ASP A 410 -5.15 -9.93 13.67
N GLY A 411 -6.42 -9.70 13.33
CA GLY A 411 -7.24 -10.66 12.59
C GLY A 411 -7.59 -11.94 13.35
N LYS A 412 -7.54 -11.96 14.70
CA LYS A 412 -7.75 -13.21 15.47
C LYS A 412 -9.09 -13.30 16.17
N SER A 413 -9.74 -12.18 16.44
CA SER A 413 -11.02 -12.14 17.13
C SER A 413 -12.00 -11.20 16.47
N SER A 414 -13.28 -11.46 16.61
CA SER A 414 -14.35 -10.62 16.08
C SER A 414 -15.54 -10.57 17.03
N ARG A 415 -16.32 -9.50 16.87
CA ARG A 415 -17.57 -9.32 17.60
C ARG A 415 -18.60 -8.59 16.74
N THR A 416 -19.83 -9.04 16.75
CA THR A 416 -20.95 -8.28 16.21
C THR A 416 -21.28 -7.11 17.14
N VAL A 417 -21.23 -5.88 16.64
CA VAL A 417 -21.47 -4.66 17.42
C VAL A 417 -22.81 -4.01 17.11
N LEU A 418 -23.31 -4.18 15.88
CA LEU A 418 -24.64 -3.75 15.44
C LEU A 418 -25.31 -4.85 14.64
N ASN A 419 -26.62 -4.99 14.79
CA ASN A 419 -27.41 -6.01 14.13
C ASN A 419 -28.77 -5.44 13.69
N GLN A 420 -29.69 -6.31 13.32
CA GLN A 420 -31.04 -5.93 12.90
C GLN A 420 -31.85 -5.21 13.99
N ASP A 421 -31.65 -5.54 15.28
CA ASP A 421 -32.28 -4.85 16.40
C ASP A 421 -31.78 -3.40 16.55
N SER A 422 -30.57 -3.13 16.08
CA SER A 422 -29.99 -1.78 15.99
C SER A 422 -30.44 -1.00 14.75
N GLY A 423 -31.39 -1.53 13.97
CA GLY A 423 -31.87 -0.92 12.72
C GLY A 423 -31.03 -1.25 11.49
N ILE A 424 -29.99 -2.08 11.60
CA ILE A 424 -29.12 -2.42 10.46
C ILE A 424 -29.83 -3.39 9.53
N LYS A 425 -30.01 -2.98 8.27
CA LYS A 425 -30.59 -3.80 7.20
C LYS A 425 -29.76 -3.65 5.94
N THR A 426 -29.35 -4.76 5.36
CA THR A 426 -28.55 -4.82 4.12
C THR A 426 -27.43 -3.77 4.04
N PRO A 427 -26.53 -3.69 5.05
CA PRO A 427 -25.50 -2.67 5.09
C PRO A 427 -24.55 -2.84 3.90
N GLN A 428 -24.28 -1.74 3.20
CA GLN A 428 -23.49 -1.72 1.96
C GLN A 428 -22.13 -1.07 2.16
N ALA A 429 -22.09 0.06 2.86
CA ALA A 429 -20.86 0.79 3.12
C ALA A 429 -20.80 1.24 4.59
N ILE A 430 -19.59 1.49 5.05
CA ILE A 430 -19.31 1.98 6.39
C ILE A 430 -18.13 2.95 6.34
N ALA A 431 -18.25 4.07 7.04
CA ALA A 431 -17.16 5.02 7.24
C ALA A 431 -17.07 5.44 8.71
N ILE A 432 -15.88 5.74 9.20
CA ILE A 432 -15.63 6.13 10.59
C ILE A 432 -14.82 7.40 10.63
N ASP A 433 -15.35 8.42 11.32
CA ASP A 433 -14.55 9.59 11.70
C ASP A 433 -13.69 9.24 12.93
N VAL A 434 -12.41 9.04 12.68
CA VAL A 434 -11.44 8.67 13.72
C VAL A 434 -11.28 9.73 14.82
N LYS A 435 -11.64 11.00 14.55
CA LYS A 435 -11.54 12.10 15.50
C LYS A 435 -12.75 12.16 16.43
N SER A 436 -13.95 12.17 15.86
CA SER A 436 -15.21 12.29 16.62
C SER A 436 -15.75 10.95 17.09
N GLY A 437 -15.33 9.82 16.49
CA GLY A 437 -15.88 8.49 16.72
C GLY A 437 -17.28 8.29 16.11
N ILE A 438 -17.67 9.11 15.13
CA ILE A 438 -18.93 8.94 14.41
C ILE A 438 -18.75 7.83 13.36
N VAL A 439 -19.71 6.91 13.31
CA VAL A 439 -19.79 5.81 12.35
C VAL A 439 -21.01 6.02 11.47
N LEU A 440 -20.80 6.12 10.17
CA LEU A 440 -21.86 6.14 9.17
C LEU A 440 -22.02 4.76 8.55
N VAL A 441 -23.23 4.21 8.60
CA VAL A 441 -23.58 2.93 7.95
C VAL A 441 -24.63 3.20 6.87
N LEU A 442 -24.28 2.89 5.63
CA LEU A 442 -25.18 3.03 4.48
C LEU A 442 -25.90 1.72 4.18
N SER A 443 -27.20 1.82 3.88
CA SER A 443 -28.06 0.73 3.42
C SER A 443 -28.52 0.99 1.99
N GLN A 444 -28.54 -0.02 1.15
CA GLN A 444 -28.87 0.11 -0.28
C GLN A 444 -30.37 -0.05 -0.59
N THR A 445 -31.14 -0.60 0.32
CA THR A 445 -32.56 -0.93 0.08
C THR A 445 -33.48 0.29 0.20
N ASP A 446 -34.45 0.40 -0.70
CA ASP A 446 -35.49 1.42 -0.65
C ASP A 446 -36.23 1.39 0.70
N GLY A 447 -36.44 2.58 1.28
CA GLY A 447 -37.12 2.75 2.56
C GLY A 447 -36.30 2.39 3.79
N VAL A 448 -35.03 2.05 3.66
CA VAL A 448 -34.11 1.83 4.79
C VAL A 448 -33.19 3.04 4.96
N ASP A 449 -33.21 3.60 6.15
CA ASP A 449 -32.39 4.78 6.47
C ASP A 449 -30.91 4.40 6.61
N SER A 450 -30.03 5.28 6.13
CA SER A 450 -28.62 5.26 6.45
C SER A 450 -28.44 5.85 7.85
N LEU A 451 -27.69 5.16 8.70
CA LEU A 451 -27.66 5.39 10.14
C LEU A 451 -26.31 5.93 10.61
N LEU A 452 -26.38 6.84 11.56
CA LEU A 452 -25.22 7.38 12.27
C LEU A 452 -25.17 6.84 13.69
N PHE A 453 -23.99 6.37 14.09
CA PHE A 453 -23.71 5.90 15.45
C PHE A 453 -22.51 6.65 16.01
N LYS A 454 -22.37 6.61 17.34
CA LYS A 454 -21.21 7.11 18.07
C LYS A 454 -20.53 5.95 18.82
N LEU A 455 -19.19 5.83 18.64
CA LEU A 455 -18.31 4.89 19.37
C LEU A 455 -18.06 5.35 20.80
#